data_6184054658fab66a3d16d1a972a66bfd
#
_entry.id   6184054658fab66a3d16d1a972a66bfd
#
_cell.length_a   1.000
_cell.length_b   1.000
_cell.length_c   1.000
_cell.angle_alpha   90.00
_cell.angle_beta   90.00
_cell.angle_gamma   90.00
#
_symmetry.space_group_name_H-M   'P 1'
#
loop_
_entity.id
_entity.type
_entity.pdbx_description
1 polymer ?
#
loop_
_entity_poly.entity_id
_entity_poly.type
_entity_poly.pdbx_seq_one_letter_code
_entity_poly.pdbx_strand_id
1 'polypeptide(L)'
;MSKIDRVLRSNLKLRHLQLLVALDQFRHLGRAAEFLAVTQPAVSKTLAEIERMLDMTLFERSTRGTEPTAAGVSMVRFARSVLAGFERTRDEMAAEASGTRGRTSVGAMVVATPVLLARAVEQLKARSAQTTVLVEEGDLTRLLPKLRMGELDLFVGRLEPGYASPDLETEALYDEPMVAVVCPGHALLAQPASWQALADMPCVMPPPWASLRVKLEQQFFAHGLHPPADLVESASFLSQISFLHQRGAVAFMARGVAQHFAQQGLVAVLDLPVPIDLPAVGLITLRGQPMTATTRLLVECLRAVVGKSLATARHGEQLQHGR
;
A
#
# COMPACT_ATOMS: atom_id res chain seq x y z
N MET A 1 25.55 24.43 19.18
CA MET A 1 24.80 24.13 17.96
C MET A 1 25.77 23.53 16.94
N SER A 2 25.57 22.34 16.48
CA SER A 2 26.47 21.67 15.54
C SER A 2 26.50 22.40 14.18
N LYS A 3 27.55 22.20 13.36
CA LYS A 3 27.60 22.72 11.98
C LYS A 3 26.39 22.25 11.18
N ILE A 4 25.98 20.99 11.37
CA ILE A 4 24.81 20.40 10.73
C ILE A 4 23.53 21.13 11.13
N ASP A 5 23.30 21.42 12.42
CA ASP A 5 22.12 22.16 12.88
C ASP A 5 21.99 23.53 12.20
N ARG A 6 23.12 24.24 12.06
CA ARG A 6 23.14 25.55 11.40
C ARG A 6 22.78 25.44 9.93
N VAL A 7 23.32 24.43 9.23
CA VAL A 7 23.07 24.23 7.81
C VAL A 7 21.59 23.86 7.59
N LEU A 8 21.06 22.91 8.35
CA LEU A 8 19.67 22.46 8.22
C LEU A 8 18.67 23.58 8.50
N ARG A 9 18.97 24.47 9.47
CA ARG A 9 18.05 25.55 9.86
C ARG A 9 18.12 26.80 8.99
N SER A 10 19.28 27.11 8.44
CA SER A 10 19.52 28.48 7.87
C SER A 10 20.04 28.50 6.45
N ASN A 11 20.69 27.45 5.98
CA ASN A 11 21.40 27.46 4.70
C ASN A 11 20.75 26.58 3.62
N LEU A 12 19.99 25.57 4.01
CA LEU A 12 19.28 24.74 3.06
C LEU A 12 18.05 25.48 2.51
N LYS A 13 17.92 25.41 1.18
CA LYS A 13 16.77 25.96 0.46
C LYS A 13 15.93 24.80 -0.11
N LEU A 14 14.65 25.06 -0.35
CA LEU A 14 13.74 24.05 -0.91
C LEU A 14 14.28 23.42 -2.20
N ARG A 15 14.88 24.22 -3.09
CA ARG A 15 15.53 23.73 -4.32
C ARG A 15 16.67 22.74 -4.07
N HIS A 16 17.37 22.84 -2.92
CA HIS A 16 18.42 21.90 -2.55
C HIS A 16 17.81 20.53 -2.21
N LEU A 17 16.67 20.53 -1.51
CA LEU A 17 15.94 19.32 -1.17
C LEU A 17 15.39 18.65 -2.42
N GLN A 18 14.81 19.42 -3.33
CA GLN A 18 14.34 18.94 -4.64
C GLN A 18 15.47 18.27 -5.44
N LEU A 19 16.65 18.86 -5.45
CA LEU A 19 17.82 18.31 -6.13
C LEU A 19 18.25 16.96 -5.53
N LEU A 20 18.31 16.86 -4.20
CA LEU A 20 18.69 15.61 -3.52
C LEU A 20 17.69 14.47 -3.84
N VAL A 21 16.40 14.78 -3.85
CA VAL A 21 15.35 13.80 -4.20
C VAL A 21 15.43 13.40 -5.66
N ALA A 22 15.65 14.35 -6.58
CA ALA A 22 15.81 14.05 -8.00
C ALA A 22 17.05 13.17 -8.27
N LEU A 23 18.18 13.46 -7.60
CA LEU A 23 19.40 12.63 -7.71
C LEU A 23 19.16 11.20 -7.20
N ASP A 24 18.45 11.04 -6.10
CA ASP A 24 18.10 9.72 -5.58
C ASP A 24 17.19 8.94 -6.52
N GLN A 25 16.22 9.62 -7.14
CA GLN A 25 15.25 9.01 -8.05
C GLN A 25 15.88 8.56 -9.37
N PHE A 26 16.68 9.44 -9.99
CA PHE A 26 17.20 9.20 -11.34
C PHE A 26 18.59 8.56 -11.36
N ARG A 27 19.33 8.59 -10.25
CA ARG A 27 20.70 8.07 -10.12
C ARG A 27 21.65 8.57 -11.22
N HIS A 28 21.32 9.73 -11.82
CA HIS A 28 22.04 10.28 -12.95
C HIS A 28 21.89 11.81 -13.00
N LEU A 29 23.02 12.53 -12.99
CA LEU A 29 23.04 14.00 -12.96
C LEU A 29 22.30 14.65 -14.14
N GLY A 30 22.46 14.13 -15.35
CA GLY A 30 21.78 14.66 -16.54
C GLY A 30 20.28 14.51 -16.48
N ARG A 31 19.76 13.31 -16.11
CA ARG A 31 18.32 13.08 -15.96
C ARG A 31 17.71 13.90 -14.84
N ALA A 32 18.43 14.05 -13.72
CA ALA A 32 18.00 14.93 -12.63
C ALA A 32 17.93 16.40 -13.09
N ALA A 33 18.88 16.84 -13.93
CA ALA A 33 18.89 18.18 -14.50
C ALA A 33 17.70 18.43 -15.43
N GLU A 34 17.41 17.49 -16.34
CA GLU A 34 16.24 17.53 -17.21
C GLU A 34 14.94 17.62 -16.41
N PHE A 35 14.78 16.76 -15.40
CA PHE A 35 13.60 16.77 -14.54
C PHE A 35 13.41 18.09 -13.79
N LEU A 36 14.50 18.70 -13.33
CA LEU A 36 14.48 19.98 -12.62
C LEU A 36 14.46 21.20 -13.55
N ALA A 37 14.45 21.00 -14.88
CA ALA A 37 14.54 22.05 -15.89
C ALA A 37 15.75 22.98 -15.70
N VAL A 38 16.92 22.41 -15.37
CA VAL A 38 18.21 23.11 -15.21
C VAL A 38 19.32 22.41 -16.00
N THR A 39 20.51 23.00 -16.06
CA THR A 39 21.65 22.37 -16.73
C THR A 39 22.37 21.38 -15.80
N GLN A 40 23.00 20.33 -16.35
CA GLN A 40 23.81 19.38 -15.59
C GLN A 40 24.95 20.05 -14.77
N PRO A 41 25.68 21.04 -15.29
CA PRO A 41 26.66 21.81 -14.49
C PRO A 41 26.03 22.49 -13.27
N ALA A 42 24.79 23.00 -13.40
CA ALA A 42 24.09 23.64 -12.28
C ALA A 42 23.76 22.61 -11.18
N VAL A 43 23.27 21.41 -11.55
CA VAL A 43 23.05 20.30 -10.62
C VAL A 43 24.35 19.92 -9.90
N SER A 44 25.43 19.70 -10.66
CA SER A 44 26.75 19.35 -10.10
C SER A 44 27.27 20.41 -9.13
N LYS A 45 27.15 21.70 -9.47
CA LYS A 45 27.58 22.83 -8.64
C LYS A 45 26.73 22.90 -7.35
N THR A 46 25.42 22.76 -7.45
CA THR A 46 24.52 22.80 -6.30
C THR A 46 24.74 21.62 -5.36
N LEU A 47 24.98 20.40 -5.88
CA LEU A 47 25.33 19.25 -5.06
C LEU A 47 26.62 19.51 -4.28
N ALA A 48 27.69 19.97 -4.96
CA ALA A 48 28.97 20.30 -4.33
C ALA A 48 28.80 21.41 -3.27
N GLU A 49 27.90 22.36 -3.48
CA GLU A 49 27.58 23.41 -2.49
C GLU A 49 26.96 22.80 -1.23
N ILE A 50 25.97 21.87 -1.37
CA ILE A 50 25.31 21.20 -0.25
C ILE A 50 26.34 20.35 0.53
N GLU A 51 27.14 19.56 -0.16
CA GLU A 51 28.17 18.70 0.43
C GLU A 51 29.22 19.52 1.20
N ARG A 52 29.67 20.64 0.63
CA ARG A 52 30.58 21.57 1.29
C ARG A 52 29.96 22.21 2.54
N MET A 53 28.68 22.61 2.49
CA MET A 53 27.98 23.16 3.66
C MET A 53 27.93 22.15 4.81
N LEU A 54 27.63 20.90 4.51
CA LEU A 54 27.50 19.80 5.48
C LEU A 54 28.84 19.20 5.87
N ASP A 55 29.90 19.43 5.07
CA ASP A 55 31.21 18.80 5.19
C ASP A 55 31.12 17.27 5.08
N MET A 56 30.31 16.83 4.17
CA MET A 56 30.01 15.39 3.95
C MET A 56 29.75 15.14 2.47
N THR A 57 30.26 14.02 1.96
CA THR A 57 29.87 13.49 0.65
C THR A 57 28.50 12.85 0.79
N LEU A 58 27.53 13.31 0.01
CA LEU A 58 26.17 12.76 -0.01
C LEU A 58 25.95 11.77 -1.15
N PHE A 59 26.64 11.98 -2.28
CA PHE A 59 26.55 11.11 -3.44
C PHE A 59 27.91 10.78 -4.01
N GLU A 60 28.13 9.50 -4.27
CA GLU A 60 29.32 8.99 -4.95
C GLU A 60 29.04 8.83 -6.44
N ARG A 61 30.02 9.21 -7.28
CA ARG A 61 29.96 9.06 -8.72
C ARG A 61 30.74 7.82 -9.13
N SER A 62 30.11 6.96 -9.89
CA SER A 62 30.74 5.77 -10.46
C SER A 62 30.39 5.62 -11.93
N THR A 63 30.98 4.65 -12.61
CA THR A 63 30.63 4.26 -13.99
C THR A 63 29.18 3.75 -14.08
N ARG A 64 28.56 3.38 -12.95
CA ARG A 64 27.17 2.91 -12.86
C ARG A 64 26.18 4.02 -12.59
N GLY A 65 26.63 5.24 -12.31
CA GLY A 65 25.76 6.37 -12.02
C GLY A 65 26.16 7.15 -10.75
N THR A 66 25.18 7.75 -10.12
CA THR A 66 25.33 8.59 -8.92
C THR A 66 24.57 7.94 -7.77
N GLU A 67 25.28 7.35 -6.81
CA GLU A 67 24.68 6.60 -5.69
C GLU A 67 24.79 7.39 -4.38
N PRO A 68 23.74 7.39 -3.51
CA PRO A 68 23.80 8.07 -2.23
C PRO A 68 24.69 7.30 -1.24
N THR A 69 25.51 8.03 -0.49
CA THR A 69 26.20 7.51 0.70
C THR A 69 25.20 7.28 1.85
N ALA A 70 25.64 6.72 2.97
CA ALA A 70 24.81 6.61 4.18
C ALA A 70 24.30 7.99 4.66
N ALA A 71 25.13 9.04 4.58
CA ALA A 71 24.74 10.42 4.85
C ALA A 71 23.74 10.93 3.81
N GLY A 72 23.95 10.59 2.53
CA GLY A 72 23.05 10.89 1.42
C GLY A 72 21.66 10.28 1.61
N VAL A 73 21.58 9.00 1.96
CA VAL A 73 20.29 8.33 2.28
C VAL A 73 19.54 9.07 3.39
N SER A 74 20.24 9.46 4.46
CA SER A 74 19.64 10.22 5.56
C SER A 74 19.14 11.60 5.12
N MET A 75 19.94 12.31 4.30
CA MET A 75 19.56 13.61 3.75
C MET A 75 18.41 13.54 2.75
N VAL A 76 18.36 12.52 1.90
CA VAL A 76 17.24 12.29 0.97
C VAL A 76 15.95 12.03 1.75
N ARG A 77 16.01 11.20 2.80
CA ARG A 77 14.85 10.96 3.68
C ARG A 77 14.34 12.26 4.30
N PHE A 78 15.22 13.06 4.85
CA PHE A 78 14.88 14.38 5.39
C PHE A 78 14.27 15.28 4.30
N ALA A 79 14.89 15.33 3.12
CA ALA A 79 14.42 16.14 2.00
C ALA A 79 12.98 15.75 1.57
N ARG A 80 12.69 14.45 1.44
CA ARG A 80 11.35 13.94 1.12
C ARG A 80 10.32 14.36 2.16
N SER A 81 10.64 14.21 3.45
CA SER A 81 9.75 14.60 4.54
C SER A 81 9.42 16.10 4.55
N VAL A 82 10.41 16.95 4.34
CA VAL A 82 10.21 18.41 4.27
C VAL A 82 9.38 18.79 3.04
N LEU A 83 9.70 18.23 1.88
CA LEU A 83 8.94 18.49 0.63
C LEU A 83 7.50 18.02 0.74
N ALA A 84 7.24 16.84 1.30
CA ALA A 84 5.90 16.33 1.54
C ALA A 84 5.10 17.26 2.47
N GLY A 85 5.73 17.75 3.55
CA GLY A 85 5.11 18.73 4.45
C GLY A 85 4.80 20.06 3.76
N PHE A 86 5.70 20.54 2.92
CA PHE A 86 5.50 21.75 2.12
C PHE A 86 4.33 21.59 1.14
N GLU A 87 4.29 20.49 0.38
CA GLU A 87 3.22 20.23 -0.58
C GLU A 87 1.86 20.13 0.12
N ARG A 88 1.80 19.45 1.26
CA ARG A 88 0.59 19.34 2.08
C ARG A 88 0.07 20.71 2.51
N THR A 89 0.94 21.54 3.08
CA THR A 89 0.57 22.90 3.51
C THR A 89 0.11 23.76 2.33
N ARG A 90 0.82 23.68 1.20
CA ARG A 90 0.43 24.38 -0.03
C ARG A 90 -0.97 23.95 -0.50
N ASP A 91 -1.25 22.65 -0.50
CA ASP A 91 -2.53 22.11 -0.96
C ASP A 91 -3.66 22.50 0.03
N GLU A 92 -3.40 22.53 1.33
CA GLU A 92 -4.34 23.02 2.35
C GLU A 92 -4.67 24.52 2.15
N MET A 93 -3.65 25.35 1.97
CA MET A 93 -3.83 26.79 1.74
C MET A 93 -4.54 27.07 0.40
N ALA A 94 -4.20 26.33 -0.64
CA ALA A 94 -4.87 26.45 -1.95
C ALA A 94 -6.34 26.03 -1.86
N ALA A 95 -6.64 24.98 -1.11
CA ALA A 95 -7.99 24.50 -0.86
C ALA A 95 -8.83 25.53 -0.12
N GLU A 96 -8.27 26.19 0.89
CA GLU A 96 -8.93 27.25 1.64
C GLU A 96 -9.19 28.49 0.77
N ALA A 97 -8.20 28.90 -0.03
CA ALA A 97 -8.28 30.07 -0.89
C ALA A 97 -9.28 29.92 -2.05
N SER A 98 -9.40 28.70 -2.62
CA SER A 98 -10.22 28.43 -3.82
C SER A 98 -11.60 27.81 -3.49
N GLY A 99 -11.87 27.51 -2.23
CA GLY A 99 -13.06 26.74 -1.85
C GLY A 99 -13.03 25.30 -2.36
N THR A 100 -11.91 24.87 -2.96
CA THR A 100 -11.67 23.47 -3.37
C THR A 100 -11.22 22.65 -2.17
N ARG A 101 -11.60 21.40 -2.15
CA ARG A 101 -11.29 20.56 -0.98
C ARG A 101 -10.09 19.68 -1.27
N GLY A 102 -9.01 19.96 -0.66
CA GLY A 102 -7.74 19.30 -0.45
C GLY A 102 -7.40 17.98 -1.19
N ARG A 103 -6.28 17.42 -0.83
CA ARG A 103 -5.77 16.14 -1.33
C ARG A 103 -5.56 15.19 -0.16
N THR A 104 -5.70 13.89 -0.40
CA THR A 104 -5.27 12.83 0.50
C THR A 104 -4.59 11.71 -0.28
N SER A 105 -3.50 11.18 0.26
CA SER A 105 -2.68 10.12 -0.34
C SER A 105 -2.76 8.87 0.53
N VAL A 106 -3.25 7.77 -0.05
CA VAL A 106 -3.55 6.52 0.66
C VAL A 106 -2.69 5.40 0.12
N GLY A 107 -1.93 4.76 1.02
CA GLY A 107 -1.35 3.46 0.74
C GLY A 107 -2.38 2.36 1.03
N ALA A 108 -2.57 1.41 0.13
CA ALA A 108 -3.56 0.37 0.32
C ALA A 108 -3.04 -1.02 -0.07
N MET A 109 -3.38 -2.03 0.73
CA MET A 109 -3.23 -3.42 0.31
C MET A 109 -4.45 -3.84 -0.52
N VAL A 110 -4.24 -4.79 -1.44
CA VAL A 110 -5.28 -5.35 -2.31
C VAL A 110 -6.51 -5.84 -1.53
N VAL A 111 -6.34 -6.32 -0.30
CA VAL A 111 -7.46 -6.76 0.56
C VAL A 111 -8.47 -5.63 0.85
N ALA A 112 -8.02 -4.38 0.87
CA ALA A 112 -8.85 -3.23 1.20
C ALA A 112 -9.31 -2.43 -0.04
N THR A 113 -8.58 -2.53 -1.16
CA THR A 113 -8.76 -1.64 -2.31
C THR A 113 -10.11 -1.81 -3.01
N PRO A 114 -10.53 -3.00 -3.47
CA PRO A 114 -11.69 -3.11 -4.37
C PRO A 114 -13.04 -2.92 -3.67
N VAL A 115 -13.11 -3.07 -2.37
CA VAL A 115 -14.38 -2.97 -1.64
C VAL A 115 -14.37 -1.83 -0.63
N LEU A 116 -13.51 -1.90 0.38
CA LEU A 116 -13.50 -0.92 1.48
C LEU A 116 -13.13 0.48 0.98
N LEU A 117 -11.95 0.58 0.35
CA LEU A 117 -11.42 1.88 -0.09
C LEU A 117 -12.26 2.48 -1.21
N ALA A 118 -12.67 1.67 -2.20
CA ALA A 118 -13.51 2.14 -3.31
C ALA A 118 -14.82 2.76 -2.80
N ARG A 119 -15.55 2.08 -1.89
CA ARG A 119 -16.78 2.61 -1.29
C ARG A 119 -16.55 3.83 -0.42
N ALA A 120 -15.44 3.87 0.32
CA ALA A 120 -15.09 5.02 1.15
C ALA A 120 -14.76 6.26 0.30
N VAL A 121 -14.05 6.07 -0.81
CA VAL A 121 -13.75 7.14 -1.78
C VAL A 121 -15.03 7.63 -2.46
N GLU A 122 -15.95 6.75 -2.82
CA GLU A 122 -17.27 7.14 -3.34
C GLU A 122 -18.02 8.03 -2.34
N GLN A 123 -18.09 7.63 -1.06
CA GLN A 123 -18.72 8.43 0.00
C GLN A 123 -17.99 9.77 0.23
N LEU A 124 -16.67 9.77 0.18
CA LEU A 124 -15.87 10.99 0.25
C LEU A 124 -16.22 11.93 -0.91
N LYS A 125 -16.27 11.42 -2.14
CA LYS A 125 -16.59 12.19 -3.34
C LYS A 125 -18.02 12.71 -3.33
N ALA A 126 -18.96 11.97 -2.77
CA ALA A 126 -20.34 12.46 -2.57
C ALA A 126 -20.42 13.67 -1.61
N ARG A 127 -19.53 13.73 -0.60
CA ARG A 127 -19.45 14.85 0.34
C ARG A 127 -18.54 15.98 -0.14
N SER A 128 -17.58 15.67 -1.02
CA SER A 128 -16.50 16.54 -1.47
C SER A 128 -16.01 16.15 -2.85
N ALA A 129 -16.76 16.50 -3.88
CA ALA A 129 -16.51 16.08 -5.27
C ALA A 129 -15.13 16.51 -5.80
N GLN A 130 -14.64 17.70 -5.39
CA GLN A 130 -13.38 18.26 -5.86
C GLN A 130 -12.13 17.76 -5.13
N THR A 131 -12.28 16.92 -4.10
CA THR A 131 -11.14 16.33 -3.39
C THR A 131 -10.34 15.40 -4.31
N THR A 132 -9.03 15.51 -4.31
CA THR A 132 -8.16 14.53 -4.97
C THR A 132 -7.76 13.42 -4.00
N VAL A 133 -7.93 12.17 -4.42
CA VAL A 133 -7.46 10.99 -3.68
C VAL A 133 -6.40 10.31 -4.53
N LEU A 134 -5.16 10.25 -4.03
CA LEU A 134 -4.10 9.41 -4.58
C LEU A 134 -4.18 8.05 -3.88
N VAL A 135 -4.24 6.98 -4.65
CA VAL A 135 -4.15 5.61 -4.13
C VAL A 135 -2.89 4.95 -4.66
N GLU A 136 -2.04 4.49 -3.77
CA GLU A 136 -0.88 3.68 -4.11
C GLU A 136 -1.06 2.28 -3.54
N GLU A 137 -1.09 1.27 -4.41
CA GLU A 137 -1.23 -0.12 -3.98
C GLU A 137 0.12 -0.77 -3.74
N GLY A 138 0.22 -1.52 -2.65
CA GLY A 138 1.44 -2.24 -2.27
C GLY A 138 1.33 -2.91 -0.91
N ASP A 139 2.44 -3.51 -0.49
CA ASP A 139 2.59 -4.07 0.85
C ASP A 139 3.23 -3.07 1.83
N LEU A 140 3.27 -3.44 3.11
CA LEU A 140 3.85 -2.60 4.16
C LEU A 140 5.34 -2.33 3.98
N THR A 141 6.09 -3.22 3.31
CA THR A 141 7.53 -3.01 3.09
C THR A 141 7.78 -1.80 2.20
N ARG A 142 6.90 -1.57 1.22
CA ARG A 142 6.96 -0.45 0.28
C ARG A 142 6.26 0.80 0.79
N LEU A 143 5.10 0.64 1.42
CA LEU A 143 4.22 1.77 1.73
C LEU A 143 4.52 2.41 3.09
N LEU A 144 5.01 1.64 4.07
CA LEU A 144 5.32 2.17 5.40
C LEU A 144 6.45 3.22 5.40
N PRO A 145 7.55 3.04 4.64
CA PRO A 145 8.54 4.11 4.48
C PRO A 145 7.93 5.40 3.92
N LYS A 146 7.02 5.31 2.95
CA LYS A 146 6.34 6.47 2.36
C LYS A 146 5.41 7.17 3.34
N LEU A 147 4.69 6.40 4.16
CA LEU A 147 3.89 6.94 5.26
C LEU A 147 4.78 7.72 6.22
N ARG A 148 5.94 7.16 6.64
CA ARG A 148 6.90 7.82 7.52
C ARG A 148 7.54 9.07 6.93
N MET A 149 7.70 9.13 5.61
CA MET A 149 8.18 10.31 4.89
C MET A 149 7.09 11.36 4.65
N GLY A 150 5.82 11.05 4.97
CA GLY A 150 4.69 11.93 4.71
C GLY A 150 4.26 11.99 3.24
N GLU A 151 4.76 11.09 2.39
CA GLU A 151 4.31 10.92 1.01
C GLU A 151 2.90 10.30 0.95
N LEU A 152 2.55 9.51 1.98
CA LEU A 152 1.21 9.01 2.25
C LEU A 152 0.67 9.59 3.56
N ASP A 153 -0.63 9.83 3.61
CA ASP A 153 -1.32 10.36 4.80
C ASP A 153 -1.83 9.22 5.69
N LEU A 154 -2.22 8.10 5.10
CA LEU A 154 -2.65 6.90 5.81
C LEU A 154 -2.38 5.64 4.98
N PHE A 155 -2.38 4.51 5.67
CA PHE A 155 -2.36 3.19 5.06
C PHE A 155 -3.60 2.41 5.46
N VAL A 156 -4.15 1.62 4.53
CA VAL A 156 -5.33 0.76 4.73
C VAL A 156 -4.99 -0.66 4.29
N GLY A 157 -5.05 -1.61 5.21
CA GLY A 157 -4.71 -3.00 4.92
C GLY A 157 -4.57 -3.85 6.18
N ARG A 158 -3.96 -5.02 6.08
CA ARG A 158 -3.73 -5.88 7.25
C ARG A 158 -2.72 -5.25 8.21
N LEU A 159 -3.05 -5.30 9.49
CA LEU A 159 -2.22 -4.79 10.57
C LEU A 159 -1.18 -5.84 11.00
N GLU A 160 -0.19 -6.07 10.14
CA GLU A 160 0.86 -7.07 10.37
C GLU A 160 1.68 -6.74 11.64
N PRO A 161 1.70 -7.62 12.65
CA PRO A 161 2.36 -7.34 13.94
C PRO A 161 3.86 -7.02 13.83
N GLY A 162 4.54 -7.59 12.82
CA GLY A 162 5.96 -7.34 12.57
C GLY A 162 6.30 -5.90 12.18
N TYR A 163 5.30 -5.08 11.86
CA TYR A 163 5.46 -3.66 11.53
C TYR A 163 4.97 -2.71 12.62
N ALA A 164 4.51 -3.24 13.76
CA ALA A 164 4.12 -2.42 14.90
C ALA A 164 5.32 -1.58 15.39
N SER A 165 5.12 -0.29 15.59
CA SER A 165 6.18 0.64 15.98
C SER A 165 5.60 1.81 16.77
N PRO A 166 6.35 2.36 17.75
CA PRO A 166 5.86 3.47 18.59
C PRO A 166 5.50 4.75 17.84
N ASP A 167 6.04 4.95 16.63
CA ASP A 167 5.75 6.09 15.75
C ASP A 167 4.45 5.95 14.96
N LEU A 168 3.79 4.79 15.07
CA LEU A 168 2.57 4.49 14.36
C LEU A 168 1.35 4.44 15.31
N GLU A 169 0.22 4.82 14.79
CA GLU A 169 -1.11 4.57 15.36
C GLU A 169 -1.84 3.60 14.45
N THR A 170 -2.38 2.54 15.05
CA THR A 170 -3.13 1.51 14.33
C THR A 170 -4.55 1.41 14.86
N GLU A 171 -5.51 1.21 13.96
CA GLU A 171 -6.92 1.01 14.28
C GLU A 171 -7.43 -0.20 13.52
N ALA A 172 -7.82 -1.26 14.22
CA ALA A 172 -8.45 -2.42 13.61
C ALA A 172 -9.89 -2.08 13.23
N LEU A 173 -10.27 -2.42 12.00
CA LEU A 173 -11.61 -2.16 11.47
C LEU A 173 -12.47 -3.42 11.41
N TYR A 174 -11.94 -4.52 10.83
CA TYR A 174 -12.68 -5.80 10.72
C TYR A 174 -11.74 -6.96 10.42
N ASP A 175 -12.23 -8.17 10.70
CA ASP A 175 -11.56 -9.42 10.33
C ASP A 175 -11.96 -9.82 8.92
N GLU A 176 -10.98 -10.19 8.12
CA GLU A 176 -11.18 -10.55 6.72
C GLU A 176 -10.59 -11.94 6.45
N PRO A 177 -11.42 -12.99 6.45
CA PRO A 177 -10.95 -14.36 6.22
C PRO A 177 -10.55 -14.59 4.76
N MET A 178 -9.78 -15.67 4.55
CA MET A 178 -9.40 -16.14 3.22
C MET A 178 -10.38 -17.19 2.71
N VAL A 179 -10.50 -17.25 1.39
CA VAL A 179 -11.24 -18.29 0.66
C VAL A 179 -10.43 -18.77 -0.54
N ALA A 180 -10.65 -20.03 -0.93
CA ALA A 180 -10.14 -20.55 -2.18
C ALA A 180 -11.08 -20.17 -3.33
N VAL A 181 -10.53 -19.81 -4.48
CA VAL A 181 -11.28 -19.38 -5.66
C VAL A 181 -10.76 -20.02 -6.92
N VAL A 182 -11.64 -20.15 -7.90
CA VAL A 182 -11.40 -20.69 -9.24
C VAL A 182 -12.10 -19.82 -10.28
N CYS A 183 -11.87 -20.06 -11.58
CA CYS A 183 -12.70 -19.44 -12.62
C CYS A 183 -14.14 -19.99 -12.57
N PRO A 184 -15.15 -19.22 -12.98
CA PRO A 184 -16.52 -19.71 -13.13
C PRO A 184 -16.57 -20.92 -14.08
N GLY A 185 -17.37 -21.96 -13.70
CA GLY A 185 -17.48 -23.19 -14.49
C GLY A 185 -16.34 -24.20 -14.29
N HIS A 186 -15.42 -23.94 -13.35
CA HIS A 186 -14.33 -24.86 -13.02
C HIS A 186 -14.86 -26.21 -12.48
N ALA A 187 -14.19 -27.31 -12.84
CA ALA A 187 -14.62 -28.67 -12.45
C ALA A 187 -14.76 -28.88 -10.93
N LEU A 188 -13.94 -28.22 -10.12
CA LEU A 188 -14.02 -28.28 -8.66
C LEU A 188 -15.33 -27.72 -8.08
N LEU A 189 -16.13 -26.99 -8.85
CA LEU A 189 -17.45 -26.49 -8.42
C LEU A 189 -18.55 -27.57 -8.49
N ALA A 190 -18.32 -28.64 -9.25
CA ALA A 190 -19.27 -29.71 -9.43
C ALA A 190 -19.23 -30.78 -8.33
N GLN A 191 -18.27 -30.70 -7.40
CA GLN A 191 -18.07 -31.68 -6.33
C GLN A 191 -17.59 -30.95 -5.05
N PRO A 192 -17.71 -31.59 -3.87
CA PRO A 192 -17.18 -31.02 -2.65
C PRO A 192 -15.67 -30.73 -2.78
N ALA A 193 -15.27 -29.50 -2.56
CA ALA A 193 -13.87 -29.11 -2.61
C ALA A 193 -13.11 -29.69 -1.40
N SER A 194 -11.86 -30.12 -1.62
CA SER A 194 -10.99 -30.64 -0.57
C SER A 194 -9.56 -30.15 -0.76
N TRP A 195 -8.78 -30.11 0.31
CA TRP A 195 -7.36 -29.73 0.24
C TRP A 195 -6.57 -30.68 -0.67
N GLN A 196 -6.94 -31.99 -0.70
CA GLN A 196 -6.33 -32.95 -1.62
C GLN A 196 -6.57 -32.55 -3.08
N ALA A 197 -7.81 -32.19 -3.43
CA ALA A 197 -8.13 -31.78 -4.80
C ALA A 197 -7.38 -30.49 -5.19
N LEU A 198 -7.15 -29.58 -4.26
CA LEU A 198 -6.36 -28.36 -4.49
C LEU A 198 -4.88 -28.67 -4.70
N ALA A 199 -4.31 -29.64 -3.99
CA ALA A 199 -2.90 -30.02 -4.11
C ALA A 199 -2.54 -30.55 -5.51
N ASP A 200 -3.51 -31.14 -6.19
CA ASP A 200 -3.34 -31.72 -7.53
C ASP A 200 -3.60 -30.71 -8.68
N MET A 201 -3.98 -29.47 -8.36
CA MET A 201 -4.34 -28.45 -9.35
C MET A 201 -3.20 -27.42 -9.55
N PRO A 202 -3.12 -26.79 -10.75
CA PRO A 202 -2.35 -25.59 -10.91
C PRO A 202 -2.78 -24.54 -9.87
N CYS A 203 -1.82 -23.87 -9.23
CA CYS A 203 -2.14 -22.93 -8.16
C CYS A 203 -1.42 -21.60 -8.35
N VAL A 204 -2.07 -20.51 -7.99
CA VAL A 204 -1.45 -19.19 -7.87
C VAL A 204 -1.32 -18.85 -6.39
N MET A 205 -0.12 -18.72 -5.91
CA MET A 205 0.18 -18.39 -4.51
C MET A 205 0.92 -17.05 -4.38
N PRO A 206 0.83 -16.43 -3.20
CA PRO A 206 1.69 -15.29 -2.90
C PRO A 206 3.17 -15.66 -3.01
N PRO A 207 4.06 -14.68 -3.28
CA PRO A 207 5.51 -14.91 -3.27
C PRO A 207 6.02 -15.41 -1.92
N PRO A 208 7.19 -16.08 -1.84
CA PRO A 208 7.72 -16.73 -0.62
C PRO A 208 7.90 -15.78 0.58
N TRP A 209 8.13 -14.49 0.33
CA TRP A 209 8.31 -13.49 1.38
C TRP A 209 7.00 -12.97 2.00
N ALA A 210 5.84 -13.31 1.41
CA ALA A 210 4.55 -12.89 1.93
C ALA A 210 4.13 -13.76 3.13
N SER A 211 3.69 -13.14 4.23
CA SER A 211 3.21 -13.86 5.43
C SER A 211 2.09 -14.85 5.14
N LEU A 212 1.22 -14.51 4.19
CA LEU A 212 0.14 -15.37 3.73
C LEU A 212 0.66 -16.67 3.08
N ARG A 213 1.80 -16.65 2.37
CA ARG A 213 2.38 -17.84 1.72
C ARG A 213 2.68 -18.93 2.76
N VAL A 214 3.38 -18.57 3.81
CA VAL A 214 3.75 -19.51 4.88
C VAL A 214 2.50 -20.14 5.51
N LYS A 215 1.49 -19.34 5.77
CA LYS A 215 0.23 -19.82 6.37
C LYS A 215 -0.55 -20.74 5.43
N LEU A 216 -0.55 -20.48 4.14
CA LEU A 216 -1.17 -21.36 3.13
C LEU A 216 -0.44 -22.71 3.04
N GLU A 217 0.88 -22.71 3.00
CA GLU A 217 1.68 -23.94 3.01
C GLU A 217 1.44 -24.78 4.28
N GLN A 218 1.35 -24.12 5.44
CA GLN A 218 1.01 -24.77 6.69
C GLN A 218 -0.36 -25.48 6.63
N GLN A 219 -1.34 -24.92 5.90
CA GLN A 219 -2.63 -25.59 5.72
C GLN A 219 -2.49 -26.89 4.91
N PHE A 220 -1.71 -26.90 3.83
CA PHE A 220 -1.44 -28.15 3.10
C PHE A 220 -0.76 -29.18 4.01
N PHE A 221 0.28 -28.80 4.75
CA PHE A 221 0.96 -29.70 5.69
C PHE A 221 0.07 -30.20 6.81
N ALA A 222 -0.84 -29.36 7.35
CA ALA A 222 -1.81 -29.76 8.37
C ALA A 222 -2.77 -30.85 7.88
N HIS A 223 -2.99 -30.94 6.56
CA HIS A 223 -3.78 -32.01 5.94
C HIS A 223 -2.92 -33.18 5.45
N GLY A 224 -1.63 -33.24 5.80
CA GLY A 224 -0.71 -34.28 5.35
C GLY A 224 -0.31 -34.19 3.89
N LEU A 225 -0.46 -33.00 3.27
CA LEU A 225 -0.23 -32.75 1.85
C LEU A 225 0.98 -31.85 1.64
N HIS A 226 1.58 -31.93 0.47
CA HIS A 226 2.52 -30.92 0.00
C HIS A 226 1.77 -29.82 -0.77
N PRO A 227 2.29 -28.58 -0.77
CA PRO A 227 1.77 -27.54 -1.66
C PRO A 227 1.79 -27.98 -3.13
N PRO A 228 0.89 -27.46 -3.99
CA PRO A 228 0.83 -27.82 -5.39
C PRO A 228 2.20 -27.70 -6.10
N ALA A 229 2.55 -28.68 -6.92
CA ALA A 229 3.80 -28.68 -7.67
C ALA A 229 3.74 -27.71 -8.89
N ASP A 230 2.58 -27.59 -9.53
CA ASP A 230 2.32 -26.62 -10.60
C ASP A 230 1.93 -25.28 -10.00
N LEU A 231 2.94 -24.43 -9.74
CA LEU A 231 2.81 -23.21 -8.97
C LEU A 231 3.20 -21.99 -9.78
N VAL A 232 2.36 -20.96 -9.76
CA VAL A 232 2.68 -19.60 -10.19
C VAL A 232 2.74 -18.71 -8.96
N GLU A 233 3.83 -17.98 -8.79
CA GLU A 233 3.99 -17.04 -7.68
C GLU A 233 3.69 -15.62 -8.13
N SER A 234 2.68 -14.99 -7.55
CA SER A 234 2.29 -13.63 -7.91
C SER A 234 1.64 -12.89 -6.74
N ALA A 235 2.06 -11.64 -6.52
CA ALA A 235 1.38 -10.68 -5.66
C ALA A 235 0.32 -9.85 -6.41
N SER A 236 0.27 -9.95 -7.74
CA SER A 236 -0.65 -9.18 -8.57
C SER A 236 -2.01 -9.83 -8.65
N PHE A 237 -3.04 -9.11 -8.22
CA PHE A 237 -4.43 -9.57 -8.33
C PHE A 237 -4.87 -9.79 -9.78
N LEU A 238 -4.49 -8.91 -10.71
CA LEU A 238 -4.80 -9.08 -12.14
C LEU A 238 -4.15 -10.34 -12.71
N SER A 239 -2.91 -10.64 -12.32
CA SER A 239 -2.25 -11.88 -12.71
C SER A 239 -2.98 -13.11 -12.17
N GLN A 240 -3.45 -13.07 -10.91
CA GLN A 240 -4.24 -14.16 -10.33
C GLN A 240 -5.49 -14.43 -11.17
N ILE A 241 -6.30 -13.41 -11.47
CA ILE A 241 -7.50 -13.55 -12.32
C ILE A 241 -7.14 -14.14 -13.68
N SER A 242 -6.07 -13.65 -14.33
CA SER A 242 -5.65 -14.16 -15.64
C SER A 242 -5.29 -15.65 -15.59
N PHE A 243 -4.54 -16.09 -14.58
CA PHE A 243 -4.16 -17.51 -14.44
C PHE A 243 -5.32 -18.41 -14.03
N LEU A 244 -6.29 -17.93 -13.25
CA LEU A 244 -7.52 -18.65 -12.99
C LEU A 244 -8.23 -19.01 -14.30
N HIS A 245 -8.35 -18.05 -15.23
CA HIS A 245 -9.06 -18.27 -16.50
C HIS A 245 -8.24 -19.04 -17.54
N GLN A 246 -6.95 -18.78 -17.65
CA GLN A 246 -6.12 -19.38 -18.73
C GLN A 246 -5.65 -20.79 -18.38
N ARG A 247 -5.44 -21.10 -17.12
CA ARG A 247 -4.86 -22.38 -16.68
C ARG A 247 -5.84 -23.25 -15.89
N GLY A 248 -7.03 -22.76 -15.57
CA GLY A 248 -7.89 -23.42 -14.61
C GLY A 248 -7.22 -23.56 -13.25
N ALA A 249 -6.45 -22.55 -12.84
CA ALA A 249 -5.72 -22.57 -11.57
C ALA A 249 -6.66 -22.30 -10.37
N VAL A 250 -6.21 -22.69 -9.18
CA VAL A 250 -6.77 -22.29 -7.90
C VAL A 250 -5.99 -21.10 -7.37
N ALA A 251 -6.64 -20.16 -6.71
CA ALA A 251 -5.97 -19.09 -5.96
C ALA A 251 -6.65 -18.87 -4.60
N PHE A 252 -6.00 -18.11 -3.73
CA PHE A 252 -6.53 -17.74 -2.43
C PHE A 252 -6.63 -16.21 -2.33
N MET A 253 -7.78 -15.72 -1.91
CA MET A 253 -8.01 -14.29 -1.74
C MET A 253 -8.92 -13.98 -0.56
N ALA A 254 -8.92 -12.73 -0.13
CA ALA A 254 -9.81 -12.25 0.91
C ALA A 254 -11.28 -12.47 0.52
N ARG A 255 -12.12 -12.90 1.46
CA ARG A 255 -13.52 -13.24 1.20
C ARG A 255 -14.30 -12.10 0.56
N GLY A 256 -14.18 -10.89 1.09
CA GLY A 256 -14.88 -9.72 0.58
C GLY A 256 -14.46 -9.37 -0.85
N VAL A 257 -13.17 -9.53 -1.17
CA VAL A 257 -12.63 -9.37 -2.53
C VAL A 257 -13.17 -10.45 -3.46
N ALA A 258 -13.13 -11.71 -3.02
CA ALA A 258 -13.65 -12.85 -3.79
C ALA A 258 -15.14 -12.69 -4.10
N GLN A 259 -15.95 -12.29 -3.12
CA GLN A 259 -17.39 -12.06 -3.30
C GLN A 259 -17.66 -10.92 -4.29
N HIS A 260 -16.90 -9.81 -4.20
CA HIS A 260 -17.03 -8.69 -5.12
C HIS A 260 -16.81 -9.12 -6.57
N PHE A 261 -15.74 -9.87 -6.82
CA PHE A 261 -15.43 -10.35 -8.18
C PHE A 261 -16.28 -11.55 -8.63
N ALA A 262 -16.80 -12.33 -7.71
CA ALA A 262 -17.79 -13.38 -8.02
C ALA A 262 -19.11 -12.77 -8.52
N GLN A 263 -19.56 -11.66 -7.94
CA GLN A 263 -20.73 -10.92 -8.43
C GLN A 263 -20.54 -10.37 -9.86
N GLN A 264 -19.30 -10.15 -10.26
CA GLN A 264 -18.94 -9.72 -11.62
C GLN A 264 -18.69 -10.90 -12.58
N GLY A 265 -18.81 -12.15 -12.11
CA GLY A 265 -18.58 -13.35 -12.91
C GLY A 265 -17.10 -13.61 -13.22
N LEU A 266 -16.16 -13.01 -12.49
CA LEU A 266 -14.72 -13.16 -12.73
C LEU A 266 -14.09 -14.31 -11.94
N VAL A 267 -14.67 -14.67 -10.80
CA VAL A 267 -14.23 -15.80 -9.98
C VAL A 267 -15.44 -16.56 -9.43
N ALA A 268 -15.22 -17.77 -8.97
CA ALA A 268 -16.16 -18.53 -8.14
C ALA A 268 -15.48 -18.97 -6.86
N VAL A 269 -16.16 -18.82 -5.74
CA VAL A 269 -15.66 -19.23 -4.42
C VAL A 269 -15.92 -20.70 -4.23
N LEU A 270 -14.89 -21.46 -3.84
CA LEU A 270 -15.03 -22.87 -3.46
C LEU A 270 -15.59 -22.97 -2.04
N ASP A 271 -16.49 -23.91 -1.85
CA ASP A 271 -16.98 -24.28 -0.51
C ASP A 271 -15.92 -25.16 0.18
N LEU A 272 -14.86 -24.51 0.63
CA LEU A 272 -13.75 -25.12 1.36
C LEU A 272 -13.35 -24.20 2.50
N PRO A 273 -13.34 -24.68 3.76
CA PRO A 273 -12.79 -23.92 4.87
C PRO A 273 -11.28 -23.66 4.69
N VAL A 274 -10.88 -22.41 4.82
CA VAL A 274 -9.48 -21.97 4.82
C VAL A 274 -9.18 -21.33 6.18
N PRO A 275 -8.93 -22.14 7.24
CA PRO A 275 -8.82 -21.67 8.61
C PRO A 275 -7.43 -21.07 8.88
N ILE A 276 -7.18 -19.90 8.28
CA ILE A 276 -5.94 -19.14 8.45
C ILE A 276 -6.23 -17.93 9.34
N ASP A 277 -5.54 -17.88 10.47
CA ASP A 277 -5.57 -16.70 11.33
C ASP A 277 -4.71 -15.59 10.71
N LEU A 278 -5.34 -14.51 10.31
CA LEU A 278 -4.71 -13.34 9.70
C LEU A 278 -5.01 -12.09 10.53
N PRO A 279 -4.07 -11.14 10.58
CA PRO A 279 -4.33 -9.86 11.24
C PRO A 279 -5.55 -9.15 10.65
N ALA A 280 -6.28 -8.43 11.49
CA ALA A 280 -7.41 -7.60 11.05
C ALA A 280 -7.00 -6.60 9.96
N VAL A 281 -7.93 -6.25 9.11
CA VAL A 281 -7.80 -5.11 8.21
C VAL A 281 -8.09 -3.84 9.01
N GLY A 282 -7.25 -2.83 8.82
CA GLY A 282 -7.34 -1.60 9.58
C GLY A 282 -6.60 -0.44 8.95
N LEU A 283 -6.39 0.59 9.75
CA LEU A 283 -5.72 1.83 9.38
C LEU A 283 -4.38 1.94 10.11
N ILE A 284 -3.39 2.51 9.44
CA ILE A 284 -2.12 2.94 10.04
C ILE A 284 -1.89 4.39 9.69
N THR A 285 -1.59 5.20 10.70
CA THR A 285 -1.22 6.62 10.57
C THR A 285 0.02 6.93 11.38
N LEU A 286 0.64 8.07 11.16
CA LEU A 286 1.76 8.52 11.99
C LEU A 286 1.26 9.13 13.28
N ARG A 287 1.85 8.70 14.38
CA ARG A 287 1.57 9.26 15.70
C ARG A 287 2.02 10.72 15.80
N GLY A 288 1.16 11.56 16.35
CA GLY A 288 1.47 12.97 16.58
C GLY A 288 1.48 13.83 15.32
N GLN A 289 1.19 13.27 14.15
CA GLN A 289 1.02 14.05 12.92
C GLN A 289 -0.46 14.39 12.73
N PRO A 290 -0.85 15.69 12.70
CA PRO A 290 -2.23 16.06 12.47
C PRO A 290 -2.67 15.64 11.07
N MET A 291 -3.82 15.00 10.99
CA MET A 291 -4.46 14.69 9.71
C MET A 291 -5.06 15.95 9.10
N THR A 292 -4.98 16.07 7.77
CA THR A 292 -5.71 17.10 7.02
C THR A 292 -7.22 16.88 7.17
N ALA A 293 -8.03 17.91 6.92
CA ALA A 293 -9.49 17.78 6.94
C ALA A 293 -9.98 16.70 5.97
N THR A 294 -9.34 16.60 4.80
CA THR A 294 -9.63 15.59 3.77
C THR A 294 -9.31 14.17 4.23
N THR A 295 -8.15 13.97 4.86
CA THR A 295 -7.74 12.67 5.39
C THR A 295 -8.68 12.22 6.51
N ARG A 296 -9.07 13.13 7.43
CA ARG A 296 -10.07 12.82 8.47
C ARG A 296 -11.40 12.39 7.88
N LEU A 297 -11.88 13.12 6.87
CA LEU A 297 -13.13 12.78 6.18
C LEU A 297 -13.07 11.40 5.52
N LEU A 298 -11.93 11.02 4.91
CA LEU A 298 -11.74 9.69 4.34
C LEU A 298 -11.75 8.61 5.43
N VAL A 299 -11.10 8.84 6.56
CA VAL A 299 -11.11 7.91 7.71
C VAL A 299 -12.54 7.72 8.25
N GLU A 300 -13.33 8.79 8.35
CA GLU A 300 -14.75 8.68 8.71
C GLU A 300 -15.55 7.84 7.71
N CYS A 301 -15.30 8.03 6.41
CA CYS A 301 -15.94 7.23 5.36
C CYS A 301 -15.54 5.74 5.44
N LEU A 302 -14.26 5.44 5.70
CA LEU A 302 -13.78 4.06 5.89
C LEU A 302 -14.50 3.39 7.08
N ARG A 303 -14.59 4.06 8.21
CA ARG A 303 -15.34 3.57 9.39
C ARG A 303 -16.82 3.37 9.10
N ALA A 304 -17.44 4.30 8.37
CA ALA A 304 -18.85 4.22 8.00
C ALA A 304 -19.17 3.04 7.05
N VAL A 305 -18.26 2.70 6.12
CA VAL A 305 -18.40 1.53 5.24
C VAL A 305 -18.42 0.25 6.06
N VAL A 306 -17.46 0.11 6.99
CA VAL A 306 -17.36 -1.07 7.85
C VAL A 306 -18.59 -1.21 8.75
N GLY A 307 -19.03 -0.12 9.38
CA GLY A 307 -20.23 -0.12 10.24
C GLY A 307 -21.49 -0.60 9.51
N LYS A 308 -21.68 -0.20 8.25
CA LYS A 308 -22.79 -0.66 7.41
C LYS A 308 -22.67 -2.14 7.03
N SER A 309 -21.48 -2.60 6.70
CA SER A 309 -21.25 -4.01 6.32
C SER A 309 -21.49 -4.95 7.50
N LEU A 310 -21.05 -4.60 8.71
CA LEU A 310 -21.28 -5.37 9.92
C LEU A 310 -22.78 -5.40 10.31
N ALA A 311 -23.52 -4.30 10.10
CA ALA A 311 -24.95 -4.25 10.34
C ALA A 311 -25.74 -5.19 9.38
N THR A 312 -25.33 -5.21 8.11
CA THR A 312 -25.94 -6.09 7.09
C THR A 312 -25.65 -7.58 7.35
N ALA A 313 -24.42 -7.91 7.77
CA ALA A 313 -24.05 -9.29 8.10
C ALA A 313 -24.87 -9.83 9.30
N ARG A 314 -25.02 -9.04 10.38
CA ARG A 314 -25.84 -9.43 11.54
C ARG A 314 -27.31 -9.62 11.20
N HIS A 315 -27.86 -8.84 10.28
CA HIS A 315 -29.25 -8.96 9.85
C HIS A 315 -29.49 -10.25 9.02
N GLY A 316 -28.51 -10.63 8.19
CA GLY A 316 -28.53 -11.87 7.41
C GLY A 316 -28.46 -13.13 8.26
N GLU A 317 -27.64 -13.15 9.31
CA GLU A 317 -27.52 -14.28 10.24
C GLU A 317 -28.80 -14.48 11.06
N GLN A 318 -29.48 -13.39 11.49
CA GLN A 318 -30.76 -13.49 12.22
C GLN A 318 -31.90 -14.05 11.38
N LEU A 319 -31.88 -13.83 10.07
CA LEU A 319 -32.88 -14.38 9.15
C LEU A 319 -32.67 -15.88 8.82
N GLN A 320 -31.43 -16.37 8.95
CA GLN A 320 -31.12 -17.81 8.74
C GLN A 320 -31.38 -18.66 9.97
N HIS A 321 -31.35 -18.13 11.19
CA HIS A 321 -31.64 -18.86 12.44
C HIS A 321 -33.09 -18.77 12.89
N GLY A 322 -33.95 -18.07 12.14
CA GLY A 322 -35.39 -17.94 12.39
C GLY A 322 -36.30 -18.79 11.50
N ARG A 323 -35.74 -19.78 10.80
CA ARG A 323 -36.54 -20.74 9.98
C ARG A 323 -36.40 -22.16 10.49
#